data_d1b38ccd8d26bf64a83ee4f399125488
#
_entry.id   d1b38ccd8d26bf64a83ee4f399125488
#
_cell.length_a   1.000
_cell.length_b   1.000
_cell.length_c   1.000
_cell.angle_alpha   90.00
_cell.angle_beta   90.00
_cell.angle_gamma   90.00
#
_symmetry.space_group_name_H-M   'P 1'
#
loop_
_entity.id
_entity.type
_entity.pdbx_description
1 polymer ?
#
loop_
_entity_poly.entity_id
_entity_poly.type
_entity_poly.pdbx_seq_one_letter_code
_entity_poly.pdbx_strand_id
1 'polypeptide(L)'
;MTGHAKTSAVDIDVDMLMRLRLLCANNYLKRAGAALPTASLFSRKRGRGIEPHDVRPWLDGDDVRTLDHNVTARTGTPHVRNFHEENSHNTLYFIDLRPSMYFGTRRTFRAVAAIEAIIIAAWRTLDFNGSVGIVIATSQETRLIGWAHSRRSFSAMLHEIVAIYREGKNKFDAVDPYLCQSLTLIEKLGGSAPIIIATGFDQPGDNFDMFVKRIAKRREITFILISDPFERAPPSGNYPYHTPDGLAGQIFIKREENNKKNDIFSMRLRQIG
;
A
#
# COMPACT_ATOMS: atom_id res chain seq x y z
N MET A 1 -8.79 -38.07 8.59
CA MET A 1 -7.38 -37.62 8.70
C MET A 1 -7.08 -36.72 7.50
N THR A 2 -7.38 -35.44 7.61
CA THR A 2 -7.11 -34.46 6.57
C THR A 2 -5.74 -33.84 6.84
N GLY A 3 -4.75 -34.32 6.07
CA GLY A 3 -3.40 -33.79 6.12
C GLY A 3 -3.39 -32.31 5.74
N HIS A 4 -3.14 -31.43 6.71
CA HIS A 4 -2.77 -30.05 6.44
C HIS A 4 -1.42 -30.10 5.74
N ALA A 5 -1.43 -29.97 4.40
CA ALA A 5 -0.22 -29.67 3.65
C ALA A 5 0.40 -28.43 4.30
N LYS A 6 1.63 -28.54 4.83
CA LYS A 6 2.41 -27.39 5.28
C LYS A 6 2.60 -26.49 4.06
N THR A 7 1.80 -25.45 3.95
CA THR A 7 2.01 -24.39 2.94
C THR A 7 3.43 -23.89 3.12
N SER A 8 4.25 -23.99 2.08
CA SER A 8 5.63 -23.47 2.13
C SER A 8 5.57 -21.99 2.50
N ALA A 9 6.48 -21.50 3.33
CA ALA A 9 6.53 -20.11 3.75
C ALA A 9 6.67 -19.10 2.57
N VAL A 10 6.93 -19.61 1.38
CA VAL A 10 7.03 -18.85 0.12
C VAL A 10 5.81 -19.01 -0.78
N ASP A 11 4.80 -19.77 -0.38
CA ASP A 11 3.56 -19.91 -1.14
C ASP A 11 2.44 -19.14 -0.48
N ILE A 12 1.60 -18.53 -1.29
CA ILE A 12 0.39 -17.85 -0.84
C ILE A 12 -0.84 -18.53 -1.45
N ASP A 13 -1.91 -18.51 -0.68
CA ASP A 13 -3.24 -18.89 -1.14
C ASP A 13 -4.29 -17.88 -0.67
N VAL A 14 -5.47 -17.96 -1.24
CA VAL A 14 -6.56 -17.02 -0.95
C VAL A 14 -7.03 -17.15 0.49
N ASP A 15 -7.07 -18.37 1.04
CA ASP A 15 -7.50 -18.60 2.42
C ASP A 15 -6.56 -17.95 3.43
N MET A 16 -5.24 -18.04 3.17
CA MET A 16 -4.24 -17.32 3.96
C MET A 16 -4.51 -15.81 3.95
N LEU A 17 -4.70 -15.22 2.76
CA LEU A 17 -4.94 -13.78 2.62
C LEU A 17 -6.28 -13.35 3.27
N MET A 18 -7.32 -14.19 3.21
CA MET A 18 -8.57 -13.96 3.91
C MET A 18 -8.40 -13.97 5.43
N ARG A 19 -7.58 -14.87 5.97
CA ARG A 19 -7.29 -14.95 7.41
C ARG A 19 -6.52 -13.75 7.93
N LEU A 20 -5.75 -13.03 7.11
CA LEU A 20 -5.06 -11.80 7.52
C LEU A 20 -6.03 -10.74 8.08
N ARG A 21 -7.31 -10.78 7.68
CA ARG A 21 -8.35 -9.92 8.26
C ARG A 21 -8.48 -10.09 9.77
N LEU A 22 -8.30 -11.29 10.31
CA LEU A 22 -8.35 -11.55 11.75
C LEU A 22 -7.27 -10.79 12.52
N LEU A 23 -6.13 -10.52 11.88
CA LEU A 23 -5.06 -9.70 12.47
C LEU A 23 -5.46 -8.22 12.56
N CYS A 24 -6.35 -7.76 11.69
CA CYS A 24 -6.86 -6.38 11.73
C CYS A 24 -7.75 -6.13 12.96
N ALA A 25 -8.57 -7.11 13.34
CA ALA A 25 -9.49 -7.02 14.48
C ALA A 25 -8.77 -6.97 15.85
N ASN A 26 -7.59 -7.55 15.95
CA ASN A 26 -6.86 -7.77 17.21
C ASN A 26 -5.79 -6.71 17.44
N ASN A 27 -5.91 -5.46 17.38
CA ASN A 27 -4.91 -4.43 17.78
C ASN A 27 -3.40 -4.88 17.74
N TYR A 28 -3.11 -5.98 17.06
CA TYR A 28 -1.80 -6.63 17.01
C TYR A 28 -0.73 -5.70 16.40
N LEU A 29 -1.14 -4.86 15.45
CA LEU A 29 -0.25 -3.90 14.79
C LEU A 29 0.21 -2.77 15.72
N LYS A 30 -0.58 -2.41 16.75
CA LYS A 30 -0.14 -1.45 17.77
C LYS A 30 0.99 -2.00 18.64
N ARG A 31 1.04 -3.32 18.85
CA ARG A 31 2.09 -3.98 19.66
C ARG A 31 3.38 -4.26 18.88
N ALA A 32 3.31 -4.39 17.55
CA ALA A 32 4.47 -4.69 16.72
C ALA A 32 5.35 -3.47 16.40
N GLY A 33 5.04 -2.27 16.94
CA GLY A 33 5.81 -1.05 16.64
C GLY A 33 5.74 -0.61 15.18
N ALA A 34 5.02 -1.33 14.34
CA ALA A 34 4.75 -0.93 12.98
C ALA A 34 3.63 0.13 13.01
N ALA A 35 4.02 1.39 13.11
CA ALA A 35 3.15 2.49 12.78
C ALA A 35 2.83 2.42 11.28
N LEU A 36 1.89 1.55 10.91
CA LEU A 36 1.23 1.73 9.63
C LEU A 36 0.56 3.11 9.71
N PRO A 37 0.77 4.00 8.74
CA PRO A 37 0.27 5.38 8.78
C PRO A 37 -1.25 5.49 8.66
N THR A 38 -1.96 4.45 9.04
CA THR A 38 -3.42 4.35 9.00
C THR A 38 -4.13 5.33 9.93
N ALA A 39 -3.44 5.88 10.94
CA ALA A 39 -4.07 6.87 11.84
C ALA A 39 -4.28 8.23 11.18
N SER A 40 -3.39 8.66 10.27
CA SER A 40 -3.53 9.90 9.50
C SER A 40 -4.49 9.73 8.32
N LEU A 41 -4.55 8.54 7.71
CA LEU A 41 -5.46 8.24 6.60
C LEU A 41 -6.94 8.26 7.03
N PHE A 42 -7.22 8.07 8.33
CA PHE A 42 -8.57 8.14 8.91
C PHE A 42 -8.80 9.45 9.70
N SER A 43 -8.00 10.50 9.46
CA SER A 43 -8.24 11.81 10.03
C SER A 43 -9.59 12.34 9.56
N ARG A 44 -10.47 12.66 10.52
CA ARG A 44 -11.74 13.35 10.26
C ARG A 44 -11.45 14.79 9.81
N LYS A 45 -11.14 14.99 8.54
CA LYS A 45 -11.23 16.32 7.95
C LYS A 45 -12.72 16.66 7.82
N ARG A 46 -13.17 17.71 8.51
CA ARG A 46 -14.49 18.32 8.26
C ARG A 46 -14.47 18.88 6.85
N GLY A 47 -15.26 18.31 5.95
CA GLY A 47 -15.37 18.74 4.57
C GLY A 47 -16.80 19.14 4.18
N ARG A 48 -16.96 19.73 3.00
CA ARG A 48 -18.25 20.05 2.40
C ARG A 48 -18.80 18.81 1.68
N GLY A 49 -19.47 17.93 2.40
CA GLY A 49 -20.08 16.72 1.82
C GLY A 49 -21.49 16.96 1.24
N ILE A 50 -21.96 16.01 0.46
CA ILE A 50 -23.22 16.09 -0.32
C ILE A 50 -24.40 15.51 0.47
N GLU A 51 -24.22 14.64 1.47
CA GLU A 51 -25.31 14.09 2.28
C GLU A 51 -25.37 14.71 3.68
N PRO A 52 -26.56 15.21 4.10
CA PRO A 52 -26.78 15.75 5.45
C PRO A 52 -26.87 14.56 6.43
N HIS A 53 -25.89 14.41 7.31
CA HIS A 53 -25.88 13.34 8.30
C HIS A 53 -26.42 13.78 9.66
N ASP A 54 -26.37 15.08 9.96
CA ASP A 54 -26.81 15.64 11.22
C ASP A 54 -27.21 17.10 11.06
N VAL A 55 -28.10 17.59 11.94
CA VAL A 55 -28.51 19.00 11.99
C VAL A 55 -28.11 19.57 13.33
N ARG A 56 -27.47 20.75 13.32
CA ARG A 56 -27.11 21.48 14.52
C ARG A 56 -27.70 22.89 14.50
N PRO A 57 -27.87 23.52 15.66
CA PRO A 57 -28.25 24.93 15.70
C PRO A 57 -27.27 25.81 14.92
N TRP A 58 -27.81 26.86 14.30
CA TRP A 58 -27.06 27.88 13.60
C TRP A 58 -26.09 28.59 14.54
N LEU A 59 -24.88 28.87 14.06
CA LEU A 59 -23.89 29.71 14.71
C LEU A 59 -23.50 30.87 13.78
N ASP A 60 -23.13 32.02 14.36
CA ASP A 60 -22.65 33.16 13.58
C ASP A 60 -21.44 32.80 12.73
N GLY A 61 -21.54 33.02 11.43
CA GLY A 61 -20.51 32.61 10.44
C GLY A 61 -20.87 31.38 9.60
N ASP A 62 -22.00 30.73 9.87
CA ASP A 62 -22.49 29.64 9.01
C ASP A 62 -23.03 30.15 7.67
N ASP A 63 -22.87 29.36 6.61
CA ASP A 63 -23.40 29.68 5.28
C ASP A 63 -24.92 29.43 5.24
N VAL A 64 -25.68 30.46 4.93
CA VAL A 64 -27.17 30.44 4.81
C VAL A 64 -27.65 29.35 3.86
N ARG A 65 -26.84 28.95 2.87
CA ARG A 65 -27.17 27.89 1.91
C ARG A 65 -27.24 26.52 2.54
N THR A 66 -26.69 26.34 3.74
CA THR A 66 -26.68 25.08 4.49
C THR A 66 -27.86 24.97 5.45
N LEU A 67 -28.77 25.94 5.47
CA LEU A 67 -29.92 25.96 6.37
C LEU A 67 -30.87 24.81 6.05
N ASP A 68 -31.25 24.03 7.08
CA ASP A 68 -32.31 23.04 6.96
C ASP A 68 -33.68 23.68 7.25
N HIS A 69 -34.39 24.01 6.17
CA HIS A 69 -35.70 24.64 6.26
C HIS A 69 -36.75 23.79 6.99
N ASN A 70 -36.67 22.45 6.85
CA ASN A 70 -37.65 21.55 7.48
C ASN A 70 -37.47 21.47 9.00
N VAL A 71 -36.22 21.33 9.45
CA VAL A 71 -35.93 21.29 10.89
C VAL A 71 -36.14 22.66 11.50
N THR A 72 -35.71 23.74 10.84
CA THR A 72 -35.90 25.13 11.27
C THR A 72 -37.40 25.45 11.45
N ALA A 73 -38.25 25.07 10.49
CA ALA A 73 -39.68 25.28 10.58
C ALA A 73 -40.34 24.50 11.74
N ARG A 74 -39.81 23.32 12.06
CA ARG A 74 -40.35 22.47 13.14
C ARG A 74 -39.91 22.93 14.52
N THR A 75 -38.68 23.40 14.66
CA THR A 75 -38.08 23.76 15.97
C THR A 75 -38.22 25.25 16.30
N GLY A 76 -38.51 26.09 15.32
CA GLY A 76 -38.58 27.55 15.47
C GLY A 76 -37.19 28.22 15.60
N THR A 77 -36.12 27.49 15.56
CA THR A 77 -34.74 28.01 15.64
C THR A 77 -33.95 27.59 14.38
N PRO A 78 -33.11 28.46 13.81
CA PRO A 78 -32.33 28.15 12.63
C PRO A 78 -31.41 26.96 12.88
N HIS A 79 -31.46 25.97 11.97
CA HIS A 79 -30.60 24.79 12.00
C HIS A 79 -29.88 24.65 10.66
N VAL A 80 -28.62 24.28 10.72
CA VAL A 80 -27.79 24.02 9.54
C VAL A 80 -27.52 22.54 9.39
N ARG A 81 -27.53 22.09 8.13
CA ARG A 81 -27.13 20.74 7.78
C ARG A 81 -25.62 20.62 7.95
N ASN A 82 -25.23 19.71 8.81
CA ASN A 82 -23.83 19.35 8.95
C ASN A 82 -23.51 18.32 7.86
N PHE A 83 -22.88 18.78 6.80
CA PHE A 83 -22.40 17.87 5.78
C PHE A 83 -21.13 17.22 6.30
N HIS A 84 -21.16 15.92 6.52
CA HIS A 84 -19.93 15.18 6.50
C HIS A 84 -19.55 14.99 5.03
N GLU A 85 -18.32 15.36 4.66
CA GLU A 85 -17.75 14.74 3.47
C GLU A 85 -17.97 13.23 3.67
N GLU A 86 -18.69 12.60 2.75
CA GLU A 86 -18.45 11.18 2.51
C GLU A 86 -16.97 11.09 2.15
N ASN A 87 -16.16 11.01 3.19
CA ASN A 87 -14.80 10.52 3.04
C ASN A 87 -14.97 9.08 2.61
N SER A 88 -15.26 8.89 1.34
CA SER A 88 -15.01 7.62 0.72
C SER A 88 -13.51 7.42 0.92
N HIS A 89 -13.18 6.64 1.96
CA HIS A 89 -11.79 6.30 2.32
C HIS A 89 -11.19 5.41 1.22
N ASN A 90 -11.25 5.94 -0.01
CA ASN A 90 -10.72 5.27 -1.19
C ASN A 90 -9.21 5.31 -1.09
N THR A 91 -8.58 4.17 -1.04
CA THR A 91 -7.12 4.05 -0.98
C THR A 91 -6.63 3.20 -2.14
N LEU A 92 -5.64 3.70 -2.84
CA LEU A 92 -4.93 2.96 -3.87
C LEU A 92 -3.73 2.25 -3.23
N TYR A 93 -3.59 0.98 -3.51
CA TYR A 93 -2.50 0.15 -3.03
C TYR A 93 -1.63 -0.29 -4.20
N PHE A 94 -0.32 -0.16 -4.06
CA PHE A 94 0.64 -0.64 -5.03
C PHE A 94 1.46 -1.77 -4.41
N ILE A 95 1.48 -2.92 -5.09
CA ILE A 95 2.25 -4.10 -4.71
C ILE A 95 3.36 -4.29 -5.72
N ASP A 96 4.59 -4.20 -5.27
CA ASP A 96 5.77 -4.50 -6.08
C ASP A 96 5.97 -6.02 -6.12
N LEU A 97 5.75 -6.62 -7.28
CA LEU A 97 6.02 -8.03 -7.58
C LEU A 97 7.02 -8.15 -8.73
N ARG A 98 7.95 -7.21 -8.86
CA ARG A 98 9.08 -7.31 -9.78
C ARG A 98 10.03 -8.44 -9.34
N PRO A 99 10.87 -8.98 -10.24
CA PRO A 99 11.75 -10.11 -9.96
C PRO A 99 12.56 -10.01 -8.67
N SER A 100 13.14 -8.86 -8.37
CA SER A 100 13.90 -8.63 -7.13
C SER A 100 13.10 -8.91 -5.85
N MET A 101 11.77 -8.80 -5.90
CA MET A 101 10.91 -9.07 -4.74
C MET A 101 10.78 -10.57 -4.42
N TYR A 102 11.14 -11.47 -5.33
CA TYR A 102 11.13 -12.93 -5.11
C TYR A 102 12.41 -13.43 -4.43
N PHE A 103 12.96 -12.61 -3.56
CA PHE A 103 14.10 -12.91 -2.71
C PHE A 103 13.69 -12.96 -1.23
N GLY A 104 14.31 -13.87 -0.48
CA GLY A 104 14.10 -13.97 0.97
C GLY A 104 15.01 -15.04 1.57
N THR A 105 15.57 -14.77 2.76
CA THR A 105 16.58 -15.62 3.38
C THR A 105 16.13 -16.33 4.66
N ARG A 106 15.02 -15.91 5.27
CA ARG A 106 14.60 -16.48 6.57
C ARG A 106 13.15 -16.94 6.60
N ARG A 107 12.19 -16.02 6.51
CA ARG A 107 10.79 -16.33 6.72
C ARG A 107 10.06 -16.61 5.39
N THR A 108 10.15 -15.68 4.46
CA THR A 108 9.39 -15.68 3.22
C THR A 108 10.04 -14.76 2.19
N PHE A 109 9.56 -14.77 0.95
CA PHE A 109 9.96 -13.77 -0.03
C PHE A 109 9.47 -12.38 0.33
N ARG A 110 10.21 -11.33 -0.10
CA ARG A 110 9.79 -9.93 0.04
C ARG A 110 8.43 -9.69 -0.65
N ALA A 111 8.18 -10.35 -1.79
CA ALA A 111 6.89 -10.32 -2.49
C ALA A 111 5.72 -10.76 -1.59
N VAL A 112 5.88 -11.86 -0.84
CA VAL A 112 4.85 -12.33 0.11
C VAL A 112 4.64 -11.31 1.22
N ALA A 113 5.72 -10.78 1.79
CA ALA A 113 5.63 -9.77 2.85
C ALA A 113 4.96 -8.48 2.36
N ALA A 114 5.20 -8.06 1.11
CA ALA A 114 4.54 -6.92 0.48
C ALA A 114 3.03 -7.18 0.33
N ILE A 115 2.65 -8.35 -0.17
CA ILE A 115 1.24 -8.75 -0.30
C ILE A 115 0.58 -8.76 1.08
N GLU A 116 1.16 -9.44 2.08
CA GLU A 116 0.62 -9.49 3.44
C GLU A 116 0.36 -8.08 4.01
N ALA A 117 1.35 -7.18 3.90
CA ALA A 117 1.26 -5.82 4.42
C ALA A 117 0.12 -5.03 3.76
N ILE A 118 0.03 -5.10 2.43
CA ILE A 118 -1.03 -4.42 1.67
C ILE A 118 -2.40 -5.02 1.97
N ILE A 119 -2.54 -6.35 2.00
CA ILE A 119 -3.83 -7.00 2.24
C ILE A 119 -4.35 -6.68 3.65
N ILE A 120 -3.48 -6.63 4.66
CA ILE A 120 -3.85 -6.18 6.00
C ILE A 120 -4.38 -4.73 5.98
N ALA A 121 -3.67 -3.83 5.30
CA ALA A 121 -4.09 -2.43 5.18
C ALA A 121 -5.40 -2.29 4.40
N ALA A 122 -5.56 -3.05 3.31
CA ALA A 122 -6.76 -3.08 2.49
C ALA A 122 -8.00 -3.58 3.26
N TRP A 123 -7.86 -4.65 4.05
CA TRP A 123 -8.95 -5.12 4.92
C TRP A 123 -9.40 -4.03 5.90
N ARG A 124 -8.46 -3.28 6.48
CA ARG A 124 -8.81 -2.15 7.36
C ARG A 124 -9.58 -1.07 6.63
N THR A 125 -9.16 -0.69 5.42
CA THR A 125 -9.90 0.28 4.60
C THR A 125 -11.34 -0.16 4.38
N LEU A 126 -11.56 -1.43 4.02
CA LEU A 126 -12.91 -1.97 3.83
C LEU A 126 -13.72 -2.06 5.14
N ASP A 127 -13.10 -2.35 6.26
CA ASP A 127 -13.77 -2.39 7.57
C ASP A 127 -14.18 -0.97 8.04
N PHE A 128 -13.59 0.10 7.47
CA PHE A 128 -14.00 1.50 7.65
C PHE A 128 -14.87 2.03 6.49
N ASN A 129 -15.55 1.14 5.76
CA ASN A 129 -16.41 1.47 4.62
C ASN A 129 -15.70 2.23 3.48
N GLY A 130 -14.38 2.07 3.37
CA GLY A 130 -13.60 2.61 2.27
C GLY A 130 -13.59 1.70 1.05
N SER A 131 -13.03 2.21 -0.07
CA SER A 131 -12.81 1.44 -1.29
C SER A 131 -11.31 1.17 -1.47
N VAL A 132 -11.00 -0.01 -1.97
CA VAL A 132 -9.65 -0.51 -2.17
C VAL A 132 -9.36 -0.66 -3.66
N GLY A 133 -8.43 0.13 -4.19
CA GLY A 133 -7.87 -0.08 -5.52
C GLY A 133 -6.52 -0.79 -5.41
N ILE A 134 -6.23 -1.76 -6.26
CA ILE A 134 -4.94 -2.48 -6.24
C ILE A 134 -4.26 -2.38 -7.60
N VAL A 135 -3.01 -1.89 -7.56
CA VAL A 135 -2.08 -1.88 -8.68
C VAL A 135 -0.95 -2.86 -8.37
N ILE A 136 -0.58 -3.66 -9.35
CA ILE A 136 0.54 -4.62 -9.24
C ILE A 136 1.55 -4.33 -10.33
N ALA A 137 2.83 -4.25 -9.95
CA ALA A 137 3.95 -4.21 -10.88
C ALA A 137 4.64 -5.57 -10.96
N THR A 138 4.89 -6.03 -12.17
CA THR A 138 5.62 -7.28 -12.47
C THR A 138 6.84 -6.97 -13.35
N SER A 139 7.57 -8.00 -13.79
CA SER A 139 8.64 -7.84 -14.78
C SER A 139 8.15 -7.37 -16.15
N GLN A 140 6.89 -7.64 -16.49
CA GLN A 140 6.35 -7.39 -17.82
C GLN A 140 5.51 -6.12 -17.89
N GLU A 141 4.67 -5.89 -16.88
CA GLU A 141 3.73 -4.78 -16.89
C GLU A 141 3.37 -4.30 -15.48
N THR A 142 2.80 -3.13 -15.44
CA THR A 142 2.08 -2.62 -14.25
C THR A 142 0.62 -2.45 -14.61
N ARG A 143 -0.28 -3.05 -13.84
CA ARG A 143 -1.71 -2.99 -14.12
C ARG A 143 -2.56 -2.73 -12.86
N LEU A 144 -3.69 -2.08 -13.08
CA LEU A 144 -4.74 -1.95 -12.09
C LEU A 144 -5.58 -3.22 -12.12
N ILE A 145 -5.65 -3.94 -11.01
CA ILE A 145 -6.52 -5.12 -10.85
C ILE A 145 -7.98 -4.68 -10.80
N GLY A 146 -8.27 -3.57 -10.13
CA GLY A 146 -9.62 -3.03 -10.03
C GLY A 146 -9.85 -2.29 -8.72
N TRP A 147 -11.13 -1.98 -8.45
CA TRP A 147 -11.60 -1.39 -7.21
C TRP A 147 -12.59 -2.31 -6.52
N ALA A 148 -12.38 -2.55 -5.23
CA ALA A 148 -13.30 -3.28 -4.38
C ALA A 148 -13.97 -2.32 -3.39
N HIS A 149 -15.31 -2.35 -3.36
CA HIS A 149 -16.14 -1.57 -2.44
C HIS A 149 -16.80 -2.44 -1.37
N SER A 150 -16.52 -3.73 -1.40
CA SER A 150 -17.07 -4.71 -0.47
C SER A 150 -16.10 -5.86 -0.23
N ARG A 151 -16.34 -6.59 0.86
CA ARG A 151 -15.55 -7.78 1.17
C ARG A 151 -15.64 -8.85 0.07
N ARG A 152 -16.82 -8.97 -0.57
CA ARG A 152 -17.04 -9.95 -1.65
C ARG A 152 -16.23 -9.59 -2.90
N SER A 153 -16.28 -8.33 -3.33
CA SER A 153 -15.48 -7.88 -4.49
C SER A 153 -13.98 -7.96 -4.21
N PHE A 154 -13.54 -7.67 -2.98
CA PHE A 154 -12.14 -7.80 -2.59
C PHE A 154 -11.67 -9.25 -2.59
N SER A 155 -12.51 -10.19 -2.09
CA SER A 155 -12.19 -11.62 -2.16
C SER A 155 -11.94 -12.11 -3.59
N ALA A 156 -12.70 -11.61 -4.58
CA ALA A 156 -12.45 -11.92 -5.98
C ALA A 156 -11.06 -11.41 -6.45
N MET A 157 -10.65 -10.20 -6.02
CA MET A 157 -9.33 -9.65 -6.34
C MET A 157 -8.18 -10.48 -5.74
N LEU A 158 -8.38 -11.12 -4.57
CA LEU A 158 -7.35 -11.96 -3.95
C LEU A 158 -6.97 -13.14 -4.85
N HIS A 159 -7.91 -13.73 -5.58
CA HIS A 159 -7.62 -14.80 -6.53
C HIS A 159 -6.67 -14.34 -7.65
N GLU A 160 -6.89 -13.12 -8.16
CA GLU A 160 -6.04 -12.55 -9.20
C GLU A 160 -4.64 -12.22 -8.66
N ILE A 161 -4.55 -11.65 -7.45
CA ILE A 161 -3.26 -11.36 -6.79
C ILE A 161 -2.45 -12.66 -6.64
N VAL A 162 -3.08 -13.75 -6.18
CA VAL A 162 -2.42 -15.05 -6.02
C VAL A 162 -1.95 -15.61 -7.36
N ALA A 163 -2.76 -15.48 -8.42
CA ALA A 163 -2.40 -15.92 -9.75
C ALA A 163 -1.17 -15.17 -10.29
N ILE A 164 -1.17 -13.84 -10.19
CA ILE A 164 -0.04 -12.99 -10.61
C ILE A 164 1.23 -13.30 -9.81
N TYR A 165 1.11 -13.48 -8.50
CA TYR A 165 2.24 -13.87 -7.65
C TYR A 165 2.86 -15.19 -8.11
N ARG A 166 2.03 -16.22 -8.39
CA ARG A 166 2.51 -17.53 -8.84
C ARG A 166 3.18 -17.46 -10.20
N GLU A 167 2.65 -16.65 -11.11
CA GLU A 167 3.28 -16.42 -12.41
C GLU A 167 4.64 -15.73 -12.24
N GLY A 168 4.72 -14.68 -11.44
CA GLY A 168 5.97 -13.96 -11.17
C GLY A 168 7.03 -14.84 -10.49
N LYS A 169 6.61 -15.73 -9.59
CA LYS A 169 7.51 -16.70 -8.95
C LYS A 169 8.25 -17.60 -9.95
N ASN A 170 7.64 -17.89 -11.09
CA ASN A 170 8.25 -18.70 -12.15
C ASN A 170 9.17 -17.87 -13.08
N LYS A 171 9.22 -16.55 -12.91
CA LYS A 171 9.98 -15.59 -13.74
C LYS A 171 10.92 -14.72 -12.90
N PHE A 172 11.37 -15.23 -11.76
CA PHE A 172 12.18 -14.46 -10.79
C PHE A 172 13.57 -14.08 -11.31
N ASP A 173 14.05 -14.71 -12.37
CA ASP A 173 15.31 -14.45 -13.08
C ASP A 173 15.19 -13.40 -14.21
N ALA A 174 13.97 -12.89 -14.44
CA ALA A 174 13.77 -11.82 -15.40
C ALA A 174 14.43 -10.50 -14.94
N VAL A 175 14.73 -9.63 -15.88
CA VAL A 175 15.28 -8.30 -15.57
C VAL A 175 14.21 -7.43 -14.90
N ASP A 176 14.60 -6.75 -13.82
CA ASP A 176 13.74 -5.78 -13.13
C ASP A 176 13.57 -4.51 -13.98
N PRO A 177 12.34 -4.10 -14.30
CA PRO A 177 12.12 -2.75 -14.79
C PRO A 177 12.39 -1.72 -13.69
N TYR A 178 12.70 -0.47 -14.04
CA TYR A 178 12.85 0.58 -13.04
C TYR A 178 11.54 0.85 -12.29
N LEU A 179 11.62 1.07 -10.97
CA LEU A 179 10.44 1.34 -10.14
C LEU A 179 9.66 2.57 -10.64
N CYS A 180 10.35 3.62 -11.08
CA CYS A 180 9.70 4.81 -11.62
C CYS A 180 8.85 4.51 -12.86
N GLN A 181 9.25 3.54 -13.71
CA GLN A 181 8.45 3.11 -14.86
C GLN A 181 7.16 2.43 -14.40
N SER A 182 7.24 1.58 -13.36
CA SER A 182 6.08 0.94 -12.76
C SER A 182 5.10 1.93 -12.13
N LEU A 183 5.58 3.08 -11.62
CA LEU A 183 4.74 4.14 -11.06
C LEU A 183 4.03 4.99 -12.12
N THR A 184 4.39 4.88 -13.39
CA THR A 184 3.78 5.67 -14.48
C THR A 184 2.27 5.46 -14.60
N LEU A 185 1.79 4.23 -14.34
CA LEU A 185 0.36 3.94 -14.36
C LEU A 185 -0.39 4.75 -13.29
N ILE A 186 0.19 4.90 -12.11
CA ILE A 186 -0.42 5.66 -10.99
C ILE A 186 -0.62 7.11 -11.37
N GLU A 187 0.34 7.71 -12.08
CA GLU A 187 0.22 9.08 -12.57
C GLU A 187 -0.92 9.21 -13.58
N LYS A 188 -1.11 8.22 -14.46
CA LYS A 188 -2.17 8.18 -15.47
C LYS A 188 -3.57 7.95 -14.89
N LEU A 189 -3.68 7.21 -13.77
CA LEU A 189 -4.97 6.89 -13.15
C LEU A 189 -5.71 8.13 -12.63
N GLY A 190 -5.05 9.27 -12.49
CA GLY A 190 -5.69 10.48 -11.98
C GLY A 190 -6.23 10.32 -10.54
N GLY A 191 -7.12 11.26 -10.14
CA GLY A 191 -7.74 11.24 -8.81
C GLY A 191 -6.81 11.67 -7.66
N SER A 192 -7.38 11.80 -6.46
CA SER A 192 -6.71 12.29 -5.25
C SER A 192 -6.64 11.23 -4.14
N ALA A 193 -7.11 10.00 -4.38
CA ALA A 193 -7.06 8.94 -3.40
C ALA A 193 -5.61 8.71 -2.92
N PRO A 194 -5.36 8.65 -1.59
CA PRO A 194 -4.04 8.34 -1.07
C PRO A 194 -3.53 7.01 -1.60
N ILE A 195 -2.21 6.89 -1.73
CA ILE A 195 -1.58 5.67 -2.21
C ILE A 195 -0.61 5.11 -1.17
N ILE A 196 -0.66 3.79 -0.98
CA ILE A 196 0.29 3.03 -0.17
C ILE A 196 1.07 2.11 -1.08
N ILE A 197 2.40 2.27 -1.09
CA ILE A 197 3.32 1.56 -1.97
C ILE A 197 4.18 0.60 -1.13
N ALA A 198 4.02 -0.71 -1.33
CA ALA A 198 4.89 -1.72 -0.73
C ALA A 198 5.94 -2.17 -1.75
N THR A 199 7.21 -1.89 -1.46
CA THR A 199 8.33 -2.15 -2.37
C THR A 199 9.62 -2.46 -1.62
N GLY A 200 10.53 -3.21 -2.24
CA GLY A 200 11.90 -3.40 -1.78
C GLY A 200 12.82 -2.22 -2.11
N PHE A 201 12.35 -1.25 -2.86
CA PHE A 201 13.12 -0.11 -3.35
C PHE A 201 14.35 -0.53 -4.19
N ASP A 202 14.21 -1.62 -4.94
CA ASP A 202 15.22 -2.04 -5.90
C ASP A 202 15.07 -1.24 -7.19
N GLN A 203 16.20 -0.84 -7.77
CA GLN A 203 16.25 -0.11 -9.03
C GLN A 203 15.19 1.02 -9.15
N PRO A 204 15.29 2.08 -8.32
CA PRO A 204 14.31 3.17 -8.35
C PRO A 204 14.30 3.90 -9.70
N GLY A 205 15.43 3.94 -10.43
CA GLY A 205 15.62 4.72 -11.65
C GLY A 205 15.94 6.19 -11.37
N ASP A 206 16.58 6.85 -12.33
CA ASP A 206 17.05 8.23 -12.17
C ASP A 206 15.93 9.24 -12.00
N ASN A 207 14.78 8.97 -12.61
CA ASN A 207 13.61 9.85 -12.57
C ASN A 207 12.67 9.59 -11.39
N PHE A 208 13.02 8.70 -10.46
CA PHE A 208 12.14 8.31 -9.35
C PHE A 208 11.64 9.50 -8.54
N ASP A 209 12.55 10.40 -8.13
CA ASP A 209 12.21 11.55 -7.29
C ASP A 209 11.26 12.51 -8.00
N MET A 210 11.44 12.70 -9.32
CA MET A 210 10.55 13.51 -10.15
C MET A 210 9.15 12.90 -10.23
N PHE A 211 9.05 11.57 -10.42
CA PHE A 211 7.77 10.86 -10.45
C PHE A 211 7.03 10.97 -9.11
N VAL A 212 7.72 10.72 -8.00
CA VAL A 212 7.12 10.83 -6.66
C VAL A 212 6.64 12.25 -6.40
N LYS A 213 7.44 13.29 -6.71
CA LYS A 213 7.01 14.70 -6.58
C LYS A 213 5.76 15.03 -7.40
N ARG A 214 5.63 14.47 -8.61
CA ARG A 214 4.42 14.69 -9.45
C ARG A 214 3.18 14.03 -8.85
N ILE A 215 3.32 12.80 -8.37
CA ILE A 215 2.22 12.08 -7.71
C ILE A 215 1.82 12.78 -6.41
N ALA A 216 2.81 13.21 -5.60
CA ALA A 216 2.59 13.87 -4.31
C ALA A 216 1.84 15.22 -4.41
N LYS A 217 1.87 15.88 -5.57
CA LYS A 217 1.07 17.09 -5.82
C LYS A 217 -0.45 16.83 -5.83
N ARG A 218 -0.88 15.59 -6.05
CA ARG A 218 -2.30 15.22 -6.23
C ARG A 218 -2.82 14.31 -5.14
N ARG A 219 -1.95 13.50 -4.50
CA ARG A 219 -2.34 12.51 -3.51
C ARG A 219 -1.26 12.27 -2.47
N GLU A 220 -1.66 11.92 -1.28
CA GLU A 220 -0.74 11.48 -0.23
C GLU A 220 -0.10 10.14 -0.63
N ILE A 221 1.23 10.03 -0.41
CA ILE A 221 1.99 8.82 -0.71
C ILE A 221 2.59 8.29 0.58
N THR A 222 2.37 7.01 0.83
CA THR A 222 3.00 6.27 1.92
C THR A 222 3.79 5.12 1.36
N PHE A 223 5.04 4.99 1.79
CA PHE A 223 5.89 3.85 1.43
C PHE A 223 6.00 2.85 2.58
N ILE A 224 5.84 1.57 2.25
CA ILE A 224 6.18 0.44 3.12
C ILE A 224 7.42 -0.21 2.52
N LEU A 225 8.58 0.04 3.14
CA LEU A 225 9.82 -0.59 2.71
C LEU A 225 9.88 -2.03 3.18
N ILE A 226 9.95 -2.94 2.23
CA ILE A 226 10.07 -4.38 2.47
C ILE A 226 11.55 -4.77 2.30
N SER A 227 12.19 -5.17 3.37
CA SER A 227 13.60 -5.57 3.36
C SER A 227 13.80 -6.94 3.99
N ASP A 228 14.71 -7.73 3.43
CA ASP A 228 15.13 -8.99 4.03
C ASP A 228 16.20 -8.74 5.12
N PRO A 229 16.25 -9.56 6.20
CA PRO A 229 17.30 -9.47 7.21
C PRO A 229 18.72 -9.54 6.64
N PHE A 230 18.92 -10.29 5.55
CA PHE A 230 20.20 -10.36 4.84
C PHE A 230 20.62 -9.00 4.28
N GLU A 231 19.69 -8.20 3.74
CA GLU A 231 20.01 -6.88 3.19
C GLU A 231 20.44 -5.88 4.28
N ARG A 232 19.96 -6.09 5.52
CA ARG A 232 20.30 -5.23 6.66
C ARG A 232 21.59 -5.62 7.35
N ALA A 233 21.87 -6.91 7.43
CA ALA A 233 23.04 -7.46 8.12
C ALA A 233 23.48 -8.78 7.47
N PRO A 234 24.07 -8.75 6.25
CA PRO A 234 24.59 -9.95 5.63
C PRO A 234 25.72 -10.51 6.46
N PRO A 235 25.80 -11.83 6.64
CA PRO A 235 26.98 -12.47 7.19
C PRO A 235 28.22 -12.15 6.33
N SER A 236 29.40 -12.07 6.96
CA SER A 236 30.63 -11.92 6.16
C SER A 236 30.86 -13.15 5.28
N GLY A 237 31.13 -12.91 4.00
CA GLY A 237 31.31 -14.02 3.06
C GLY A 237 31.35 -13.57 1.60
N ASN A 238 31.60 -14.53 0.71
CA ASN A 238 31.54 -14.35 -0.74
C ASN A 238 30.12 -14.63 -1.22
N TYR A 239 29.56 -13.68 -1.95
CA TYR A 239 28.20 -13.79 -2.49
C TYR A 239 28.22 -13.64 -4.01
N PRO A 240 27.56 -14.53 -4.76
CA PRO A 240 27.36 -14.32 -6.17
C PRO A 240 26.39 -13.15 -6.37
N TYR A 241 26.63 -12.35 -7.40
CA TYR A 241 25.72 -11.29 -7.82
C TYR A 241 25.50 -11.32 -9.30
N HIS A 242 24.35 -10.85 -9.72
CA HIS A 242 24.01 -10.53 -11.10
C HIS A 242 23.56 -9.07 -11.18
N THR A 243 24.09 -8.34 -12.13
CA THR A 243 23.62 -6.99 -12.42
C THR A 243 22.52 -7.04 -13.46
N PRO A 244 21.66 -6.01 -13.55
CA PRO A 244 20.64 -5.91 -14.59
C PRO A 244 21.22 -5.98 -16.02
N ASP A 245 22.44 -5.51 -16.19
CA ASP A 245 23.15 -5.50 -17.47
C ASP A 245 23.75 -6.87 -17.84
N GLY A 246 23.41 -7.92 -17.05
CA GLY A 246 23.84 -9.30 -17.28
C GLY A 246 25.26 -9.63 -16.80
N LEU A 247 25.95 -8.69 -16.11
CA LEU A 247 27.23 -9.01 -15.48
C LEU A 247 27.01 -9.89 -14.25
N ALA A 248 27.76 -11.00 -14.19
CA ALA A 248 27.76 -11.89 -13.05
C ALA A 248 29.14 -11.89 -12.40
N GLY A 249 29.20 -12.00 -11.08
CA GLY A 249 30.46 -12.02 -10.34
C GLY A 249 30.27 -12.49 -8.90
N GLN A 250 31.33 -12.36 -8.12
CA GLN A 250 31.31 -12.59 -6.66
C GLN A 250 31.79 -11.34 -5.94
N ILE A 251 31.14 -11.00 -4.86
CA ILE A 251 31.51 -9.91 -3.97
C ILE A 251 31.76 -10.44 -2.58
N PHE A 252 32.85 -10.01 -1.94
CA PHE A 252 33.09 -10.27 -0.53
C PHE A 252 32.48 -9.17 0.31
N ILE A 253 31.53 -9.50 1.19
CA ILE A 253 30.87 -8.55 2.07
C ILE A 253 31.46 -8.67 3.47
N LYS A 254 31.94 -7.55 4.05
CA LYS A 254 32.33 -7.42 5.45
C LYS A 254 31.16 -6.94 6.28
N ARG A 255 31.04 -7.39 7.53
CA ARG A 255 29.91 -7.14 8.43
C ARG A 255 29.61 -5.66 8.75
N GLU A 256 30.52 -4.75 8.51
CA GLU A 256 30.43 -3.35 8.96
C GLU A 256 29.79 -2.35 7.97
N GLU A 257 29.44 -2.76 6.75
CA GLU A 257 29.03 -1.81 5.70
C GLU A 257 27.50 -1.64 5.48
N ASN A 258 26.64 -2.06 6.39
CA ASN A 258 25.36 -2.66 6.04
C ASN A 258 24.05 -1.94 6.34
N ASN A 259 23.98 -0.63 6.50
CA ASN A 259 22.66 0.04 6.65
C ASN A 259 22.33 1.00 5.50
N LYS A 260 23.13 0.97 4.42
CA LYS A 260 23.10 1.98 3.36
C LYS A 260 21.76 2.05 2.59
N LYS A 261 21.07 0.91 2.36
CA LYS A 261 19.83 0.91 1.54
C LYS A 261 18.69 1.65 2.22
N ASN A 262 18.46 1.39 3.51
CA ASN A 262 17.43 2.07 4.29
C ASN A 262 17.74 3.55 4.46
N ASP A 263 19.02 3.89 4.62
CA ASP A 263 19.48 5.27 4.78
C ASP A 263 19.29 6.04 3.46
N ILE A 264 19.68 5.45 2.32
CA ILE A 264 19.48 6.05 0.98
C ILE A 264 17.99 6.29 0.70
N PHE A 265 17.13 5.31 0.99
CA PHE A 265 15.70 5.43 0.83
C PHE A 265 15.13 6.55 1.71
N SER A 266 15.49 6.56 2.99
CA SER A 266 15.05 7.58 3.95
C SER A 266 15.54 8.97 3.57
N MET A 267 16.80 9.09 3.10
CA MET A 267 17.36 10.36 2.63
C MET A 267 16.62 10.86 1.38
N ARG A 268 16.37 10.00 0.39
CA ARG A 268 15.63 10.39 -0.81
C ARG A 268 14.21 10.86 -0.50
N LEU A 269 13.49 10.15 0.36
CA LEU A 269 12.14 10.57 0.74
C LEU A 269 12.13 11.92 1.49
N ARG A 270 13.11 12.18 2.36
CA ARG A 270 13.23 13.49 3.05
C ARG A 270 13.53 14.66 2.09
N GLN A 271 14.17 14.40 0.95
CA GLN A 271 14.44 15.42 -0.07
C GLN A 271 13.22 15.71 -0.95
N ILE A 272 12.24 14.82 -0.96
CA ILE A 272 11.03 14.94 -1.78
C ILE A 272 9.93 15.70 -1.02
N GLY A 273 9.85 15.53 0.29
CA GLY A 273 8.79 16.06 1.13
C GLY A 273 9.13 17.16 2.00
#